data_524239ca6515ec1234c45a7d174c9317
#
_entry.id   524239ca6515ec1234c45a7d174c9317
#
_cell.length_a   1.000
_cell.length_b   1.000
_cell.length_c   1.000
_cell.angle_alpha   90.00
_cell.angle_beta   90.00
_cell.angle_gamma   90.00
#
_symmetry.space_group_name_H-M   'P 1'
#
loop_
_entity.id
_entity.type
_entity.pdbx_description
1 polymer ?
#
loop_
_entity_poly.entity_id
_entity_poly.type
_entity_poly.pdbx_seq_one_letter_code
_entity_poly.pdbx_strand_id
1 'polypeptide(L)'
;MHHNPARFFRFLLPVFLTAALITGCLAGDGGEASDAARPQGADHPGDQIFEHYEAGTMTAQADFDRMMKELFLDEVDGSLITLHYTLADPAAYGITDYPITFGGISAEQSQKAMEETEALKLKLQAVDSRFLRQDQLLTYRILDQYLDTQLSSKGLELYDQPLSSSLGIQAQLPILLSEYAFYTRRDVDDYLKLLSTIDSYYGEIVAFEQQKTQAGLGLGDPAIDRILTSCNAYLLDADHSFMADTFASRLEGVPGLTDEEKSAYLEQNRQAINEHFVPAYKLLIDGLTQLKGTGGNEKGLCYLPEGKRYYEYLVNACTGTSYPTIDALKSAMGAQMLKDLKAMDALLTEDPSLADQMYAYSFRLTDPNAILEDLKAQCTRDFPPIDDCSYTIKPVPKALEATLSPAFYLTVPLDRPEDNSIYINGGSTSASKNLYSTLAHEGYPGHMYQTQYFNKHNTCELRKLLSFTSYSEGWATYVEYYSYGLDNGLGKELGQLLQHNSAFTLALYAMLDINIHYEGWDLAKVEEYLKQYFQINDSSIVATIYQDVAENPANYLEYYVGYLEIVNMRQEAVKQLGAQYSDLAFNTFLLNIGPAPFTVIRGYFKAWLAGGGQAPAIAGIPPAVPTWSALHLAA
;
A
#
# COMPACT_ATOMS: atom_id res chain seq x y z
N MET A 1 -14.56 28.88 -12.70
CA MET A 1 -14.45 28.02 -11.49
C MET A 1 -13.53 26.89 -11.89
N HIS A 2 -12.28 26.97 -11.48
CA HIS A 2 -11.24 26.06 -11.95
C HIS A 2 -11.23 24.82 -11.06
N HIS A 3 -11.73 23.70 -11.54
CA HIS A 3 -11.47 22.41 -10.94
C HIS A 3 -10.08 21.96 -11.38
N ASN A 4 -9.15 21.93 -10.45
CA ASN A 4 -7.82 21.36 -10.66
C ASN A 4 -7.91 19.83 -10.49
N PRO A 5 -7.93 19.03 -11.55
CA PRO A 5 -8.00 17.57 -11.43
C PRO A 5 -6.76 16.96 -10.77
N ALA A 6 -5.64 17.70 -10.71
CA ALA A 6 -4.40 17.25 -10.08
C ALA A 6 -4.48 17.12 -8.53
N ARG A 7 -5.59 17.54 -7.90
CA ARG A 7 -5.79 17.38 -6.44
C ARG A 7 -6.53 16.09 -6.05
N PHE A 8 -6.94 15.28 -7.01
CA PHE A 8 -7.80 14.12 -6.74
C PHE A 8 -7.07 12.87 -6.25
N PHE A 9 -5.75 12.74 -6.45
CA PHE A 9 -5.03 11.51 -6.15
C PHE A 9 -3.72 11.80 -5.40
N ARG A 10 -3.81 11.97 -4.10
CA ARG A 10 -2.66 11.97 -3.20
C ARG A 10 -2.98 10.97 -2.09
N PHE A 11 -2.52 9.75 -2.22
CA PHE A 11 -2.71 8.71 -1.23
C PHE A 11 -1.40 8.28 -0.58
N LEU A 12 -1.51 8.11 0.71
CA LEU A 12 -0.47 7.86 1.66
C LEU A 12 -0.34 6.41 2.02
N LEU A 13 0.90 5.99 2.20
CA LEU A 13 1.31 4.75 2.88
C LEU A 13 0.88 3.45 2.21
N PRO A 14 1.71 2.89 1.39
CA PRO A 14 2.55 1.75 1.74
C PRO A 14 3.97 1.78 1.13
N VAL A 15 4.41 2.88 0.56
CA VAL A 15 5.68 2.93 -0.19
C VAL A 15 6.91 2.81 0.73
N PHE A 16 6.78 3.10 2.02
CA PHE A 16 7.92 3.05 2.95
C PHE A 16 8.24 1.66 3.51
N LEU A 17 7.33 0.70 3.39
CA LEU A 17 7.56 -0.66 3.91
C LEU A 17 8.20 -1.62 2.91
N THR A 18 8.29 -1.25 1.63
CA THR A 18 8.83 -2.14 0.61
C THR A 18 10.33 -1.95 0.31
N ALA A 19 10.94 -0.84 0.72
CA ALA A 19 12.36 -0.58 0.50
C ALA A 19 13.28 -1.00 1.66
N ALA A 20 12.71 -1.31 2.84
CA ALA A 20 13.46 -1.70 4.04
C ALA A 20 13.50 -3.22 4.28
N LEU A 21 12.98 -4.01 3.36
CA LEU A 21 12.94 -5.46 3.50
C LEU A 21 14.31 -6.07 3.24
N ILE A 22 14.93 -6.56 4.30
CA ILE A 22 16.10 -7.45 4.37
C ILE A 22 17.42 -6.77 4.77
N THR A 23 17.57 -6.45 6.03
CA THR A 23 18.88 -6.38 6.68
C THR A 23 18.80 -6.99 8.08
N GLY A 24 19.02 -8.27 8.18
CA GLY A 24 19.11 -8.96 9.46
C GLY A 24 20.05 -10.16 9.39
N CYS A 25 21.08 -10.11 10.18
CA CYS A 25 22.26 -10.95 10.21
C CYS A 25 22.01 -12.44 10.45
N LEU A 26 22.82 -13.25 9.75
CA LEU A 26 23.12 -14.62 10.13
C LEU A 26 24.42 -14.63 10.97
N ALA A 27 24.29 -14.97 12.24
CA ALA A 27 25.38 -15.59 13.00
C ALA A 27 24.76 -16.44 14.11
N GLY A 28 24.94 -17.74 14.08
CA GLY A 28 24.48 -18.63 15.13
C GLY A 28 25.05 -20.03 14.98
N ASP A 29 25.82 -20.39 15.90
CA ASP A 29 26.66 -21.55 16.05
C ASP A 29 25.88 -22.84 16.32
N GLY A 30 26.47 -24.00 15.96
CA GLY A 30 25.86 -25.32 16.07
C GLY A 30 25.79 -25.86 17.51
N GLY A 31 24.80 -26.66 17.75
CA GLY A 31 24.63 -27.47 18.96
C GLY A 31 24.16 -28.89 18.62
N GLU A 32 24.94 -29.86 19.02
CA GLU A 32 24.78 -31.30 18.78
C GLU A 32 23.53 -31.91 19.42
N ALA A 33 22.88 -32.84 18.71
CA ALA A 33 21.77 -33.63 19.18
C ALA A 33 22.24 -34.90 19.87
N SER A 34 21.67 -35.22 21.02
CA SER A 34 21.86 -36.48 21.75
C SER A 34 20.76 -37.49 21.43
N ASP A 35 21.19 -38.72 21.18
CA ASP A 35 20.40 -39.94 20.98
C ASP A 35 19.52 -40.29 22.18
N ALA A 36 18.28 -40.73 21.95
CA ALA A 36 17.51 -41.53 22.89
C ALA A 36 16.63 -42.56 22.15
N ALA A 37 16.64 -43.76 22.70
CA ALA A 37 16.31 -45.05 22.15
C ALA A 37 14.85 -45.31 21.74
N ARG A 38 14.68 -46.22 20.75
CA ARG A 38 13.46 -46.86 20.22
C ARG A 38 12.84 -47.89 21.14
N PRO A 39 11.52 -48.16 20.97
CA PRO A 39 10.97 -49.49 21.13
C PRO A 39 10.55 -50.10 19.78
N GLN A 40 10.78 -51.42 19.66
CA GLN A 40 10.49 -52.23 18.49
C GLN A 40 9.01 -52.67 18.48
N GLY A 41 8.36 -52.50 17.32
CA GLY A 41 7.08 -53.15 16.98
C GLY A 41 7.09 -53.53 15.50
N ALA A 42 6.55 -54.68 15.15
CA ALA A 42 6.71 -55.39 13.90
C ALA A 42 6.13 -54.65 12.68
N ASP A 43 6.93 -54.64 11.63
CA ASP A 43 6.76 -53.80 10.43
C ASP A 43 6.11 -54.52 9.25
N HIS A 44 5.05 -53.94 8.67
CA HIS A 44 4.71 -54.13 7.27
C HIS A 44 5.45 -53.08 6.41
N PRO A 45 6.04 -53.45 5.24
CA PRO A 45 6.81 -52.50 4.41
C PRO A 45 6.02 -51.28 3.92
N GLY A 46 4.68 -51.35 3.88
CA GLY A 46 3.81 -50.25 3.55
C GLY A 46 3.68 -49.20 4.67
N ASP A 47 3.68 -49.66 5.92
CA ASP A 47 3.47 -48.77 7.09
C ASP A 47 4.70 -47.88 7.30
N GLN A 48 5.91 -48.38 7.07
CA GLN A 48 7.15 -47.61 7.17
C GLN A 48 7.22 -46.48 6.15
N ILE A 49 6.72 -46.67 4.92
CA ILE A 49 6.68 -45.62 3.90
C ILE A 49 5.70 -44.52 4.31
N PHE A 50 4.54 -44.86 4.84
CA PHE A 50 3.55 -43.91 5.34
C PHE A 50 4.05 -43.16 6.58
N GLU A 51 4.63 -43.84 7.56
CA GLU A 51 5.20 -43.18 8.75
C GLU A 51 6.35 -42.24 8.40
N HIS A 52 7.26 -42.61 7.49
CA HIS A 52 8.32 -41.72 7.02
C HIS A 52 7.79 -40.53 6.20
N TYR A 53 6.72 -40.75 5.42
CA TYR A 53 6.07 -39.68 4.66
C TYR A 53 5.37 -38.68 5.60
N GLU A 54 4.61 -39.17 6.59
CA GLU A 54 3.93 -38.32 7.58
C GLU A 54 4.95 -37.56 8.46
N ALA A 55 6.01 -38.19 8.93
CA ALA A 55 7.04 -37.55 9.72
C ALA A 55 7.78 -36.46 8.90
N GLY A 56 8.12 -36.75 7.63
CA GLY A 56 8.72 -35.79 6.71
C GLY A 56 7.80 -34.59 6.43
N THR A 57 6.51 -34.84 6.27
CA THR A 57 5.49 -33.80 6.06
C THR A 57 5.38 -32.89 7.28
N MET A 58 5.27 -33.46 8.49
CA MET A 58 5.18 -32.68 9.73
C MET A 58 6.42 -31.81 9.96
N THR A 59 7.61 -32.37 9.67
CA THR A 59 8.88 -31.63 9.79
C THR A 59 8.93 -30.45 8.80
N ALA A 60 8.61 -30.68 7.52
CA ALA A 60 8.62 -29.65 6.50
C ALA A 60 7.63 -28.49 6.82
N GLN A 61 6.45 -28.82 7.34
CA GLN A 61 5.45 -27.82 7.74
C GLN A 61 5.93 -26.99 8.94
N ALA A 62 6.50 -27.64 9.96
CA ALA A 62 7.03 -26.96 11.14
C ALA A 62 8.25 -26.08 10.80
N ASP A 63 9.12 -26.56 9.92
CA ASP A 63 10.30 -25.81 9.46
C ASP A 63 9.87 -24.58 8.66
N PHE A 64 8.83 -24.70 7.82
CA PHE A 64 8.28 -23.57 7.09
C PHE A 64 7.65 -22.53 8.02
N ASP A 65 6.82 -22.96 8.99
CA ASP A 65 6.22 -22.04 9.96
C ASP A 65 7.29 -21.32 10.78
N ARG A 66 8.37 -22.02 11.18
CA ARG A 66 9.51 -21.41 11.87
C ARG A 66 10.22 -20.37 10.98
N MET A 67 10.50 -20.69 9.70
CA MET A 67 11.10 -19.76 8.75
C MET A 67 10.24 -18.51 8.57
N MET A 68 8.92 -18.64 8.45
CA MET A 68 8.03 -17.47 8.33
C MET A 68 8.04 -16.60 9.58
N LYS A 69 8.12 -17.22 10.76
CA LYS A 69 8.21 -16.49 12.03
C LYS A 69 9.56 -15.75 12.17
N GLU A 70 10.67 -16.41 11.82
CA GLU A 70 12.00 -15.79 11.83
C GLU A 70 12.01 -14.57 10.91
N LEU A 71 11.54 -14.72 9.66
CA LEU A 71 11.47 -13.61 8.70
C LEU A 71 10.56 -12.46 9.18
N PHE A 72 9.46 -12.77 9.86
CA PHE A 72 8.61 -11.72 10.46
C PHE A 72 9.38 -10.91 11.51
N LEU A 73 10.09 -11.60 12.43
CA LEU A 73 10.84 -10.93 13.48
C LEU A 73 12.01 -10.11 12.94
N ASP A 74 12.75 -10.66 11.98
CA ASP A 74 13.88 -9.96 11.32
C ASP A 74 13.39 -8.69 10.61
N GLU A 75 12.22 -8.76 9.97
CA GLU A 75 11.62 -7.64 9.26
C GLU A 75 11.18 -6.51 10.19
N VAL A 76 10.48 -6.88 11.27
CA VAL A 76 9.93 -5.92 12.23
C VAL A 76 11.04 -5.19 12.99
N ASP A 77 12.16 -5.84 13.23
CA ASP A 77 13.31 -5.29 13.97
C ASP A 77 14.24 -4.39 13.10
N GLY A 78 13.99 -4.27 11.81
CA GLY A 78 14.84 -3.53 10.88
C GLY A 78 14.93 -2.02 11.14
N SER A 79 13.87 -1.39 11.63
CA SER A 79 13.85 0.02 12.02
C SER A 79 12.81 0.30 13.11
N LEU A 80 13.02 1.37 13.89
CA LEU A 80 12.04 1.74 14.92
C LEU A 80 10.68 2.15 14.32
N ILE A 81 10.66 2.76 13.15
CA ILE A 81 9.40 3.10 12.46
C ILE A 81 8.63 1.83 12.10
N THR A 82 9.30 0.87 11.45
CA THR A 82 8.67 -0.43 11.12
C THR A 82 8.16 -1.14 12.37
N LEU A 83 9.00 -1.24 13.39
CA LEU A 83 8.65 -1.89 14.66
C LEU A 83 7.41 -1.27 15.28
N HIS A 84 7.41 0.06 15.45
CA HIS A 84 6.37 0.80 16.16
C HIS A 84 5.00 0.75 15.44
N TYR A 85 5.02 0.84 14.10
CA TYR A 85 3.78 0.76 13.32
C TYR A 85 3.29 -0.68 13.11
N THR A 86 4.14 -1.68 13.40
CA THR A 86 3.75 -3.10 13.33
C THR A 86 3.28 -3.65 14.66
N LEU A 87 3.95 -3.28 15.76
CA LEU A 87 3.69 -3.82 17.11
C LEU A 87 3.65 -2.70 18.15
N ALA A 88 2.56 -2.63 18.91
CA ALA A 88 2.45 -1.73 20.07
C ALA A 88 3.16 -2.29 21.31
N ASP A 89 3.26 -3.61 21.44
CA ASP A 89 4.01 -4.30 22.49
C ASP A 89 5.03 -5.29 21.90
N PRO A 90 6.19 -4.80 21.41
CA PRO A 90 7.24 -5.68 20.88
C PRO A 90 7.73 -6.75 21.86
N ALA A 91 7.68 -6.46 23.17
CA ALA A 91 8.13 -7.39 24.20
C ALA A 91 7.28 -8.67 24.25
N ALA A 92 5.98 -8.60 23.91
CA ALA A 92 5.12 -9.76 23.79
C ALA A 92 5.57 -10.73 22.67
N TYR A 93 6.31 -10.21 21.66
CA TYR A 93 6.90 -10.98 20.57
C TYR A 93 8.35 -11.41 20.84
N GLY A 94 8.88 -11.07 22.02
CA GLY A 94 10.26 -11.37 22.43
C GLY A 94 11.28 -10.32 21.97
N ILE A 95 10.85 -9.20 21.38
CA ILE A 95 11.71 -8.10 20.93
C ILE A 95 11.86 -7.11 22.09
N THR A 96 12.97 -7.18 22.81
CA THR A 96 13.24 -6.34 23.99
C THR A 96 14.34 -5.31 23.76
N ASP A 97 15.20 -5.54 22.76
CA ASP A 97 16.28 -4.67 22.32
C ASP A 97 16.20 -4.51 20.81
N TYR A 98 16.24 -3.30 20.32
CA TYR A 98 16.05 -2.97 18.90
C TYR A 98 16.76 -1.66 18.54
N PRO A 99 17.17 -1.50 17.27
CA PRO A 99 17.87 -0.28 16.84
C PRO A 99 16.93 0.94 16.82
N ILE A 100 17.42 2.06 17.33
CA ILE A 100 16.73 3.36 17.24
C ILE A 100 17.19 4.06 15.96
N THR A 101 16.55 3.74 14.85
CA THR A 101 16.92 4.24 13.53
C THR A 101 15.72 4.36 12.61
N PHE A 102 15.82 5.21 11.58
CA PHE A 102 14.88 5.27 10.45
C PHE A 102 15.15 4.19 9.38
N GLY A 103 16.15 3.34 9.57
CA GLY A 103 16.75 2.52 8.54
C GLY A 103 17.92 3.28 7.89
N GLY A 104 18.29 2.92 6.67
CA GLY A 104 19.36 3.57 5.93
C GLY A 104 19.08 3.63 4.44
N ILE A 105 19.70 4.60 3.75
CA ILE A 105 19.58 4.80 2.31
C ILE A 105 20.97 4.96 1.72
N SER A 106 21.47 3.86 1.12
CA SER A 106 22.71 3.89 0.35
C SER A 106 22.74 2.76 -0.68
N ALA A 107 23.49 2.94 -1.76
CA ALA A 107 23.65 1.88 -2.77
C ALA A 107 24.31 0.62 -2.17
N GLU A 108 25.19 0.76 -1.17
CA GLU A 108 25.82 -0.36 -0.47
C GLU A 108 24.79 -1.17 0.34
N GLN A 109 23.91 -0.49 1.07
CA GLN A 109 22.82 -1.16 1.79
C GLN A 109 21.86 -1.86 0.84
N SER A 110 21.46 -1.21 -0.27
CA SER A 110 20.61 -1.82 -1.29
C SER A 110 21.28 -3.05 -1.94
N GLN A 111 22.59 -3.01 -2.18
CA GLN A 111 23.32 -4.17 -2.68
C GLN A 111 23.34 -5.31 -1.66
N LYS A 112 23.57 -5.01 -0.38
CA LYS A 112 23.54 -6.01 0.69
C LYS A 112 22.14 -6.64 0.82
N ALA A 113 21.08 -5.83 0.80
CA ALA A 113 19.71 -6.32 0.80
C ALA A 113 19.43 -7.24 -0.41
N MET A 114 20.00 -6.95 -1.56
CA MET A 114 19.89 -7.81 -2.75
C MET A 114 20.58 -9.17 -2.56
N GLU A 115 21.77 -9.20 -1.95
CA GLU A 115 22.48 -10.45 -1.62
C GLU A 115 21.68 -11.30 -0.61
N GLU A 116 21.08 -10.67 0.40
CA GLU A 116 20.20 -11.32 1.38
C GLU A 116 18.92 -11.86 0.73
N THR A 117 18.35 -11.12 -0.21
CA THR A 117 17.20 -11.56 -1.02
C THR A 117 17.54 -12.80 -1.86
N GLU A 118 18.74 -12.85 -2.48
CA GLU A 118 19.21 -14.03 -3.21
C GLU A 118 19.35 -15.25 -2.27
N ALA A 119 19.96 -15.04 -1.10
CA ALA A 119 20.12 -16.10 -0.10
C ALA A 119 18.76 -16.62 0.39
N LEU A 120 17.81 -15.73 0.67
CA LEU A 120 16.45 -16.10 1.07
C LEU A 120 15.72 -16.86 -0.04
N LYS A 121 15.87 -16.45 -1.31
CA LYS A 121 15.28 -17.17 -2.45
C LYS A 121 15.80 -18.59 -2.53
N LEU A 122 17.12 -18.81 -2.36
CA LEU A 122 17.71 -20.16 -2.33
C LEU A 122 17.20 -20.99 -1.14
N LYS A 123 17.09 -20.38 0.05
CA LYS A 123 16.54 -21.02 1.25
C LYS A 123 15.08 -21.43 1.05
N LEU A 124 14.27 -20.56 0.43
CA LEU A 124 12.88 -20.85 0.10
C LEU A 124 12.76 -22.00 -0.91
N GLN A 125 13.57 -22.00 -1.96
CA GLN A 125 13.57 -23.04 -3.00
C GLN A 125 14.02 -24.42 -2.48
N ALA A 126 14.74 -24.47 -1.36
CA ALA A 126 15.10 -25.72 -0.71
C ALA A 126 13.92 -26.40 0.01
N VAL A 127 12.83 -25.66 0.23
CA VAL A 127 11.61 -26.21 0.83
C VAL A 127 10.88 -27.09 -0.18
N ASP A 128 10.58 -28.34 0.18
CA ASP A 128 9.76 -29.20 -0.67
C ASP A 128 8.27 -28.83 -0.52
N SER A 129 7.80 -27.98 -1.44
CA SER A 129 6.45 -27.43 -1.42
C SER A 129 5.33 -28.49 -1.51
N ARG A 130 5.64 -29.76 -1.88
CA ARG A 130 4.67 -30.86 -1.93
C ARG A 130 4.17 -31.28 -0.56
N PHE A 131 4.94 -30.99 0.48
CA PHE A 131 4.60 -31.31 1.88
C PHE A 131 3.91 -30.16 2.62
N LEU A 132 3.79 -28.98 2.01
CA LEU A 132 3.18 -27.81 2.64
C LEU A 132 1.64 -27.93 2.68
N ARG A 133 1.04 -27.42 3.76
CA ARG A 133 -0.41 -27.17 3.82
C ARG A 133 -0.82 -26.15 2.74
N GLN A 134 -2.11 -26.06 2.43
CA GLN A 134 -2.60 -25.14 1.40
C GLN A 134 -2.33 -23.67 1.72
N ASP A 135 -2.47 -23.26 2.98
CA ASP A 135 -2.14 -21.93 3.48
C ASP A 135 -0.64 -21.63 3.36
N GLN A 136 0.21 -22.59 3.72
CA GLN A 136 1.65 -22.50 3.58
C GLN A 136 2.07 -22.47 2.11
N LEU A 137 1.43 -23.27 1.26
CA LEU A 137 1.70 -23.30 -0.18
C LEU A 137 1.34 -21.96 -0.85
N LEU A 138 0.23 -21.33 -0.41
CA LEU A 138 -0.13 -19.98 -0.86
C LEU A 138 0.96 -18.98 -0.43
N THR A 139 1.37 -19.00 0.83
CA THR A 139 2.43 -18.13 1.37
C THR A 139 3.77 -18.35 0.64
N TYR A 140 4.14 -19.62 0.42
CA TYR A 140 5.33 -19.98 -0.37
C TYR A 140 5.31 -19.34 -1.76
N ARG A 141 4.21 -19.47 -2.50
CA ARG A 141 4.07 -18.93 -3.87
C ARG A 141 4.12 -17.41 -3.90
N ILE A 142 3.51 -16.77 -2.90
CA ILE A 142 3.53 -15.31 -2.79
C ILE A 142 4.95 -14.82 -2.50
N LEU A 143 5.64 -15.43 -1.54
CA LEU A 143 7.01 -15.07 -1.20
C LEU A 143 7.97 -15.37 -2.36
N ASP A 144 7.81 -16.51 -3.03
CA ASP A 144 8.61 -16.89 -4.18
C ASP A 144 8.51 -15.86 -5.33
N GLN A 145 7.29 -15.44 -5.67
CA GLN A 145 7.05 -14.41 -6.68
C GLN A 145 7.55 -13.02 -6.23
N TYR A 146 7.36 -12.67 -4.96
CA TYR A 146 7.86 -11.43 -4.38
C TYR A 146 9.38 -11.34 -4.51
N LEU A 147 10.10 -12.38 -4.11
CA LEU A 147 11.55 -12.43 -4.20
C LEU A 147 12.04 -12.35 -5.66
N ASP A 148 11.37 -13.02 -6.62
CA ASP A 148 11.70 -12.89 -8.05
C ASP A 148 11.54 -11.45 -8.53
N THR A 149 10.48 -10.77 -8.10
CA THR A 149 10.26 -9.36 -8.44
C THR A 149 11.37 -8.48 -7.88
N GLN A 150 11.73 -8.63 -6.60
CA GLN A 150 12.82 -7.86 -6.00
C GLN A 150 14.17 -8.12 -6.72
N LEU A 151 14.48 -9.36 -7.02
CA LEU A 151 15.71 -9.74 -7.71
C LEU A 151 15.79 -9.18 -9.15
N SER A 152 14.68 -8.85 -9.78
CA SER A 152 14.68 -8.23 -11.11
C SER A 152 15.26 -6.82 -11.14
N SER A 153 15.35 -6.13 -10.00
CA SER A 153 15.97 -4.81 -9.84
C SER A 153 17.48 -4.85 -9.63
N LYS A 154 18.09 -6.04 -9.54
CA LYS A 154 19.54 -6.19 -9.30
C LYS A 154 20.37 -5.40 -10.32
N GLY A 155 21.27 -4.56 -9.81
CA GLY A 155 22.10 -3.64 -10.59
C GLY A 155 21.41 -2.32 -10.95
N LEU A 156 20.23 -2.05 -10.35
CA LEU A 156 19.46 -0.81 -10.53
C LEU A 156 19.32 -0.03 -9.21
N GLU A 157 20.16 -0.27 -8.23
CA GLU A 157 20.06 0.27 -6.87
C GLU A 157 20.08 1.81 -6.85
N LEU A 158 20.78 2.44 -7.81
CA LEU A 158 20.82 3.90 -7.94
C LEU A 158 19.61 4.50 -8.67
N TYR A 159 18.66 3.68 -9.15
CA TYR A 159 17.43 4.18 -9.79
C TYR A 159 16.36 4.49 -8.77
N ASP A 160 16.50 4.06 -7.53
CA ASP A 160 15.54 4.35 -6.47
C ASP A 160 15.35 5.86 -6.28
N GLN A 161 14.11 6.27 -5.97
CA GLN A 161 13.71 7.67 -5.87
C GLN A 161 13.15 7.97 -4.48
N PRO A 162 14.02 8.15 -3.47
CA PRO A 162 13.59 8.42 -2.09
C PRO A 162 12.90 9.78 -1.94
N LEU A 163 13.09 10.68 -2.88
CA LEU A 163 12.54 12.03 -2.86
C LEU A 163 11.58 12.26 -4.02
N SER A 164 10.41 12.79 -3.73
CA SER A 164 9.47 13.36 -4.72
C SER A 164 8.66 14.47 -4.08
N SER A 165 8.00 15.31 -4.88
CA SER A 165 7.28 16.46 -4.34
C SER A 165 6.16 16.14 -3.37
N SER A 166 5.57 14.93 -3.46
CA SER A 166 4.39 14.53 -2.68
C SER A 166 4.55 13.19 -1.96
N LEU A 167 5.26 12.23 -2.54
CA LEU A 167 5.39 10.86 -2.01
C LEU A 167 6.79 10.59 -1.44
N GLY A 168 7.72 11.54 -1.56
CA GLY A 168 9.07 11.38 -1.05
C GLY A 168 9.15 11.34 0.49
N ILE A 169 10.24 10.78 0.99
CA ILE A 169 10.52 10.65 2.44
C ILE A 169 10.34 11.99 3.16
N GLN A 170 10.80 13.08 2.57
CA GLN A 170 10.71 14.41 3.19
C GLN A 170 9.26 14.90 3.37
N ALA A 171 8.32 14.39 2.58
CA ALA A 171 6.90 14.73 2.71
C ALA A 171 6.17 13.77 3.67
N GLN A 172 6.57 12.51 3.70
CA GLN A 172 5.87 11.44 4.43
C GLN A 172 6.36 11.27 5.87
N LEU A 173 7.66 11.40 6.13
CA LEU A 173 8.24 11.17 7.44
C LEU A 173 7.67 12.10 8.54
N PRO A 174 7.41 13.41 8.31
CA PRO A 174 6.79 14.27 9.32
C PRO A 174 5.39 13.79 9.74
N ILE A 175 4.64 13.19 8.82
CA ILE A 175 3.32 12.64 9.09
C ILE A 175 3.45 11.44 10.02
N LEU A 176 4.32 10.48 9.67
CA LEU A 176 4.60 9.33 10.52
C LEU A 176 5.06 9.76 11.92
N LEU A 177 5.96 10.74 12.01
CA LEU A 177 6.40 11.26 13.30
C LEU A 177 5.28 11.94 14.06
N SER A 178 4.33 12.62 13.41
CA SER A 178 3.20 13.25 14.08
C SER A 178 2.17 12.27 14.61
N GLU A 179 2.05 11.11 13.97
CA GLU A 179 1.10 10.03 14.33
C GLU A 179 1.74 8.89 15.15
N TYR A 180 3.04 8.97 15.44
CA TYR A 180 3.76 7.99 16.26
C TYR A 180 3.12 7.86 17.65
N ALA A 181 2.40 6.77 17.93
CA ALA A 181 1.61 6.59 19.14
C ALA A 181 2.47 6.46 20.41
N PHE A 182 2.02 7.01 21.52
CA PHE A 182 2.68 6.86 22.81
C PHE A 182 1.86 5.96 23.74
N TYR A 183 2.06 4.66 23.65
CA TYR A 183 1.40 3.66 24.51
C TYR A 183 2.02 3.65 25.91
N THR A 184 3.32 3.88 26.00
CA THR A 184 4.12 3.83 27.23
C THR A 184 5.14 4.97 27.29
N ARG A 185 5.77 5.15 28.44
CA ARG A 185 6.91 6.06 28.60
C ARG A 185 8.07 5.71 27.64
N ARG A 186 8.31 4.42 27.37
CA ARG A 186 9.37 3.97 26.46
C ARG A 186 9.18 4.53 25.05
N ASP A 187 7.96 4.57 24.56
CA ASP A 187 7.67 5.10 23.22
C ASP A 187 8.04 6.59 23.11
N VAL A 188 7.83 7.36 24.19
CA VAL A 188 8.25 8.77 24.24
C VAL A 188 9.77 8.90 24.20
N ASP A 189 10.47 8.09 25.01
CA ASP A 189 11.93 8.09 25.08
C ASP A 189 12.54 7.67 23.73
N ASP A 190 11.98 6.65 23.10
CA ASP A 190 12.46 6.12 21.82
C ASP A 190 12.15 7.07 20.65
N TYR A 191 10.97 7.72 20.65
CA TYR A 191 10.64 8.79 19.69
C TYR A 191 11.65 9.95 19.75
N LEU A 192 11.98 10.42 20.94
CA LEU A 192 12.94 11.53 21.11
C LEU A 192 14.36 11.16 20.66
N LYS A 193 14.79 9.94 20.95
CA LYS A 193 16.07 9.40 20.44
C LYS A 193 16.02 9.27 18.91
N LEU A 194 14.94 8.73 18.36
CA LEU A 194 14.76 8.60 16.91
C LEU A 194 14.83 9.97 16.23
N LEU A 195 14.09 10.95 16.75
CA LEU A 195 14.08 12.31 16.21
C LEU A 195 15.49 12.95 16.22
N SER A 196 16.34 12.60 17.20
CA SER A 196 17.72 13.06 17.27
C SER A 196 18.65 12.45 16.22
N THR A 197 18.21 11.47 15.44
CA THR A 197 18.99 10.84 14.35
C THR A 197 18.58 11.31 12.96
N ILE A 198 17.57 12.18 12.85
CA ILE A 198 16.98 12.56 11.55
C ILE A 198 17.96 13.33 10.65
N ASP A 199 18.85 14.11 11.24
CA ASP A 199 19.89 14.85 10.53
C ASP A 199 20.90 13.90 9.86
N SER A 200 21.30 12.83 10.53
CA SER A 200 22.14 11.77 9.95
C SER A 200 21.43 11.08 8.80
N TYR A 201 20.16 10.71 8.99
CA TYR A 201 19.35 10.04 7.98
C TYR A 201 19.17 10.90 6.71
N TYR A 202 18.87 12.19 6.88
CA TYR A 202 18.78 13.11 5.74
C TYR A 202 20.14 13.38 5.09
N GLY A 203 21.24 13.30 5.84
CA GLY A 203 22.59 13.30 5.30
C GLY A 203 22.86 12.13 4.36
N GLU A 204 22.38 10.93 4.69
CA GLU A 204 22.46 9.74 3.82
C GLU A 204 21.65 9.94 2.53
N ILE A 205 20.43 10.50 2.62
CA ILE A 205 19.61 10.82 1.44
C ILE A 205 20.33 11.80 0.51
N VAL A 206 20.92 12.87 1.05
CA VAL A 206 21.70 13.83 0.25
C VAL A 206 22.90 13.15 -0.43
N ALA A 207 23.61 12.29 0.31
CA ALA A 207 24.75 11.55 -0.25
C ALA A 207 24.30 10.60 -1.36
N PHE A 208 23.16 9.94 -1.20
CA PHE A 208 22.57 9.07 -2.22
C PHE A 208 22.21 9.85 -3.48
N GLU A 209 21.51 11.00 -3.36
CA GLU A 209 21.18 11.86 -4.51
C GLU A 209 22.42 12.45 -5.20
N GLN A 210 23.49 12.74 -4.45
CA GLN A 210 24.78 13.11 -5.03
C GLN A 210 25.40 11.96 -5.85
N GLN A 211 25.33 10.74 -5.34
CA GLN A 211 25.82 9.54 -6.03
C GLN A 211 25.00 9.27 -7.31
N LYS A 212 23.69 9.37 -7.26
CA LYS A 212 22.80 9.30 -8.43
C LYS A 212 23.16 10.35 -9.48
N THR A 213 23.38 11.58 -9.05
CA THR A 213 23.77 12.69 -9.94
C THR A 213 25.10 12.40 -10.65
N GLN A 214 26.10 11.90 -9.92
CA GLN A 214 27.39 11.50 -10.49
C GLN A 214 27.26 10.36 -11.50
N ALA A 215 26.30 9.47 -11.31
CA ALA A 215 25.96 8.38 -12.22
C ALA A 215 25.08 8.81 -13.42
N GLY A 216 24.71 10.08 -13.51
CA GLY A 216 23.79 10.58 -14.54
C GLY A 216 22.32 10.22 -14.34
N LEU A 217 21.95 9.88 -13.09
CA LEU A 217 20.59 9.47 -12.67
C LEU A 217 19.93 10.52 -11.75
N GLY A 218 20.51 11.72 -11.64
CA GLY A 218 20.05 12.75 -10.74
C GLY A 218 18.67 13.32 -11.12
N LEU A 219 18.05 13.97 -10.14
CA LEU A 219 16.78 14.69 -10.30
C LEU A 219 16.92 15.89 -11.23
N GLY A 220 15.91 16.15 -12.05
CA GLY A 220 15.82 17.37 -12.86
C GLY A 220 15.49 18.60 -12.00
N ASP A 221 15.86 19.78 -12.47
CA ASP A 221 15.65 21.05 -11.75
C ASP A 221 14.18 21.28 -11.35
N PRO A 222 13.16 21.01 -12.20
CA PRO A 222 11.76 21.19 -11.80
C PRO A 222 11.35 20.28 -10.61
N ALA A 223 11.82 19.05 -10.58
CA ALA A 223 11.55 18.12 -9.47
C ALA A 223 12.22 18.62 -8.18
N ILE A 224 13.50 19.05 -8.27
CA ILE A 224 14.21 19.66 -7.13
C ILE A 224 13.44 20.88 -6.60
N ASP A 225 12.99 21.79 -7.46
CA ASP A 225 12.27 23.00 -7.02
C ASP A 225 10.95 22.67 -6.28
N ARG A 226 10.25 21.65 -6.72
CA ARG A 226 9.01 21.20 -6.07
C ARG A 226 9.32 20.53 -4.71
N ILE A 227 10.37 19.71 -4.63
CA ILE A 227 10.83 19.10 -3.38
C ILE A 227 11.28 20.19 -2.40
N LEU A 228 12.05 21.19 -2.85
CA LEU A 228 12.47 22.33 -2.02
C LEU A 228 11.27 23.11 -1.48
N THR A 229 10.23 23.30 -2.30
CA THR A 229 8.98 23.95 -1.88
C THR A 229 8.30 23.17 -0.75
N SER A 230 8.24 21.84 -0.86
CA SER A 230 7.73 20.95 0.17
C SER A 230 8.57 21.04 1.46
N CYS A 231 9.91 20.97 1.34
CA CYS A 231 10.82 21.05 2.49
C CYS A 231 10.73 22.37 3.25
N ASN A 232 10.55 23.51 2.55
CA ASN A 232 10.44 24.81 3.19
C ASN A 232 9.22 24.95 4.14
N ALA A 233 8.18 24.15 3.93
CA ALA A 233 7.01 24.11 4.83
C ALA A 233 7.36 23.58 6.23
N TYR A 234 8.45 22.86 6.38
CA TYR A 234 8.90 22.26 7.64
C TYR A 234 10.00 23.04 8.38
N LEU A 235 10.35 24.25 7.91
CA LEU A 235 11.37 25.08 8.55
C LEU A 235 10.88 25.89 9.75
N LEU A 236 9.67 25.66 10.21
CA LEU A 236 9.11 26.32 11.39
C LEU A 236 9.82 25.83 12.66
N ASP A 237 10.13 26.75 13.55
CA ASP A 237 10.64 26.42 14.89
C ASP A 237 9.58 25.67 15.74
N ALA A 238 10.01 25.14 16.89
CA ALA A 238 9.14 24.35 17.74
C ALA A 238 7.91 25.12 18.24
N ASP A 239 7.97 26.43 18.38
CA ASP A 239 6.84 27.25 18.88
C ASP A 239 5.72 27.41 17.83
N HIS A 240 6.00 27.05 16.55
CA HIS A 240 5.08 27.16 15.43
C HIS A 240 4.92 25.83 14.66
N SER A 241 5.54 24.76 15.15
CA SER A 241 5.57 23.46 14.48
C SER A 241 4.40 22.56 14.93
N PHE A 242 3.67 22.02 13.97
CA PHE A 242 2.67 20.97 14.25
C PHE A 242 3.26 19.74 14.95
N MET A 243 4.56 19.50 14.81
CA MET A 243 5.28 18.42 15.50
C MET A 243 5.25 18.61 17.01
N ALA A 244 5.34 19.87 17.51
CA ALA A 244 5.22 20.15 18.92
C ALA A 244 3.77 19.99 19.42
N ASP A 245 2.79 20.46 18.66
CA ASP A 245 1.36 20.35 19.00
C ASP A 245 0.89 18.90 19.07
N THR A 246 1.25 18.08 18.07
CA THR A 246 0.89 16.65 18.03
C THR A 246 1.61 15.85 19.12
N PHE A 247 2.86 16.16 19.42
CA PHE A 247 3.59 15.56 20.54
C PHE A 247 2.90 15.85 21.87
N ALA A 248 2.56 17.11 22.14
CA ALA A 248 1.87 17.51 23.38
C ALA A 248 0.53 16.77 23.53
N SER A 249 -0.25 16.68 22.46
CA SER A 249 -1.54 15.97 22.48
C SER A 249 -1.39 14.48 22.79
N ARG A 250 -0.39 13.80 22.19
CA ARG A 250 -0.14 12.36 22.44
C ARG A 250 0.39 12.10 23.82
N LEU A 251 1.24 13.00 24.34
CA LEU A 251 1.84 12.89 25.68
C LEU A 251 0.79 12.86 26.80
N GLU A 252 -0.35 13.55 26.60
CA GLU A 252 -1.45 13.53 27.58
C GLU A 252 -2.05 12.14 27.80
N GLY A 253 -2.00 11.28 26.78
CA GLY A 253 -2.49 9.89 26.84
C GLY A 253 -1.56 8.90 27.53
N VAL A 254 -0.30 9.28 27.82
CA VAL A 254 0.70 8.35 28.40
C VAL A 254 0.43 8.09 29.88
N PRO A 255 0.20 6.84 30.29
CA PRO A 255 -0.14 6.54 31.68
C PRO A 255 1.04 6.74 32.62
N GLY A 256 0.77 7.25 33.82
CA GLY A 256 1.73 7.33 34.95
C GLY A 256 2.77 8.44 34.85
N LEU A 257 2.64 9.39 33.90
CA LEU A 257 3.50 10.58 33.88
C LEU A 257 2.99 11.66 34.85
N THR A 258 3.91 12.27 35.59
CA THR A 258 3.62 13.47 36.38
C THR A 258 3.66 14.72 35.50
N ASP A 259 3.10 15.85 36.00
CA ASP A 259 3.11 17.12 35.25
C ASP A 259 4.54 17.65 35.05
N GLU A 260 5.45 17.38 36.00
CA GLU A 260 6.87 17.72 35.89
C GLU A 260 7.55 16.90 34.78
N GLU A 261 7.25 15.61 34.71
CA GLU A 261 7.78 14.72 33.65
C GLU A 261 7.25 15.12 32.28
N LYS A 262 5.94 15.42 32.18
CA LYS A 262 5.34 15.94 30.94
C LYS A 262 6.01 17.21 30.47
N SER A 263 6.21 18.16 31.40
CA SER A 263 6.90 19.42 31.12
C SER A 263 8.35 19.20 30.65
N ALA A 264 9.05 18.23 31.23
CA ALA A 264 10.40 17.86 30.79
C ALA A 264 10.41 17.24 29.38
N TYR A 265 9.47 16.39 29.07
CA TYR A 265 9.34 15.79 27.72
C TYR A 265 8.96 16.83 26.65
N LEU A 266 8.10 17.79 26.98
CA LEU A 266 7.76 18.89 26.05
C LEU A 266 9.00 19.73 25.73
N GLU A 267 9.84 20.04 26.73
CA GLU A 267 11.08 20.78 26.48
C GLU A 267 12.11 19.97 25.69
N GLN A 268 12.24 18.66 25.95
CA GLN A 268 13.12 17.78 25.17
C GLN A 268 12.66 17.70 23.70
N ASN A 269 11.35 17.59 23.46
CA ASN A 269 10.81 17.58 22.10
C ASN A 269 11.06 18.92 21.39
N ARG A 270 10.85 20.04 22.08
CA ARG A 270 11.15 21.38 21.56
C ARG A 270 12.63 21.51 21.15
N GLN A 271 13.51 21.02 22.01
CA GLN A 271 14.95 21.00 21.74
C GLN A 271 15.26 20.10 20.53
N ALA A 272 14.72 18.89 20.45
CA ALA A 272 14.94 17.96 19.33
C ALA A 272 14.43 18.53 17.98
N ILE A 273 13.30 19.23 17.96
CA ILE A 273 12.81 19.92 16.76
C ILE A 273 13.82 20.98 16.30
N ASN A 274 14.28 21.84 17.22
CA ASN A 274 15.17 22.95 16.88
C ASN A 274 16.60 22.50 16.54
N GLU A 275 17.11 21.45 17.19
CA GLU A 275 18.50 21.00 17.07
C GLU A 275 18.69 19.90 16.01
N HIS A 276 17.63 19.14 15.66
CA HIS A 276 17.72 18.01 14.72
C HIS A 276 16.73 18.13 13.57
N PHE A 277 15.42 18.23 13.82
CA PHE A 277 14.42 18.21 12.75
C PHE A 277 14.55 19.37 11.76
N VAL A 278 14.56 20.60 12.24
CA VAL A 278 14.73 21.79 11.38
C VAL A 278 16.10 21.81 10.69
N PRO A 279 17.23 21.52 11.36
CA PRO A 279 18.52 21.36 10.71
C PRO A 279 18.58 20.28 9.64
N ALA A 280 17.90 19.14 9.81
CA ALA A 280 17.84 18.09 8.80
C ALA A 280 17.20 18.59 7.50
N TYR A 281 16.09 19.34 7.57
CA TYR A 281 15.48 19.95 6.40
C TYR A 281 16.37 21.01 5.75
N LYS A 282 17.10 21.81 6.54
CA LYS A 282 18.08 22.78 5.99
C LYS A 282 19.19 22.05 5.24
N LEU A 283 19.72 20.95 5.81
CA LEU A 283 20.73 20.12 5.17
C LEU A 283 20.23 19.54 3.85
N LEU A 284 18.99 19.05 3.81
CA LEU A 284 18.37 18.52 2.59
C LEU A 284 18.19 19.62 1.53
N ILE A 285 17.69 20.81 1.93
CA ILE A 285 17.53 21.97 1.05
C ILE A 285 18.88 22.40 0.47
N ASP A 286 19.91 22.53 1.30
CA ASP A 286 21.25 22.95 0.87
C ASP A 286 21.87 21.91 -0.07
N GLY A 287 21.74 20.62 0.26
CA GLY A 287 22.23 19.51 -0.56
C GLY A 287 21.57 19.48 -1.95
N LEU A 288 20.25 19.54 -2.00
CA LEU A 288 19.50 19.53 -3.27
C LEU A 288 19.75 20.80 -4.10
N THR A 289 19.88 21.96 -3.45
CA THR A 289 20.21 23.21 -4.15
C THR A 289 21.54 23.12 -4.88
N GLN A 290 22.54 22.42 -4.33
CA GLN A 290 23.84 22.20 -4.97
C GLN A 290 23.75 21.27 -6.18
N LEU A 291 22.71 20.43 -6.29
CA LEU A 291 22.49 19.53 -7.41
C LEU A 291 21.78 20.19 -8.60
N LYS A 292 21.22 21.39 -8.43
CA LYS A 292 20.59 22.12 -9.54
C LYS A 292 21.60 22.49 -10.62
N GLY A 293 21.14 22.44 -11.87
CA GLY A 293 21.96 22.75 -13.04
C GLY A 293 22.96 21.67 -13.42
N THR A 294 22.90 20.47 -12.81
CA THR A 294 23.76 19.33 -13.13
C THR A 294 23.28 18.53 -14.36
N GLY A 295 22.11 18.86 -14.92
CA GLY A 295 21.54 18.21 -16.10
C GLY A 295 20.81 16.90 -15.80
N GLY A 296 20.15 16.81 -14.63
CA GLY A 296 19.32 15.66 -14.26
C GLY A 296 18.15 15.44 -15.24
N ASN A 297 17.54 14.26 -15.13
CA ASN A 297 16.44 13.87 -16.00
C ASN A 297 15.15 14.63 -15.64
N GLU A 298 14.58 15.35 -16.62
CA GLU A 298 13.30 16.07 -16.49
C GLU A 298 12.13 15.34 -17.18
N LYS A 299 12.35 14.13 -17.63
CA LYS A 299 11.44 13.35 -18.44
C LYS A 299 11.21 11.97 -17.81
N GLY A 300 10.45 11.12 -18.51
CA GLY A 300 10.22 9.75 -18.08
C GLY A 300 11.49 8.90 -17.95
N LEU A 301 11.39 7.78 -17.24
CA LEU A 301 12.50 6.88 -16.94
C LEU A 301 13.21 6.33 -18.19
N CYS A 302 12.48 6.13 -19.29
CA CYS A 302 13.05 5.61 -20.55
C CYS A 302 14.19 6.45 -21.15
N TYR A 303 14.38 7.68 -20.68
CA TYR A 303 15.50 8.53 -21.07
C TYR A 303 16.79 8.24 -20.28
N LEU A 304 16.71 7.44 -19.21
CA LEU A 304 17.85 6.94 -18.46
C LEU A 304 18.40 5.65 -19.11
N PRO A 305 19.69 5.29 -18.94
CA PRO A 305 20.32 4.15 -19.61
C PRO A 305 19.57 2.82 -19.47
N GLU A 306 19.22 2.41 -18.24
CA GLU A 306 18.45 1.19 -17.94
C GLU A 306 16.99 1.54 -17.52
N GLY A 307 16.51 2.72 -17.87
CA GLY A 307 15.25 3.27 -17.35
C GLY A 307 14.02 2.44 -17.71
N LYS A 308 13.98 1.82 -18.91
CA LYS A 308 12.89 0.91 -19.29
C LYS A 308 12.89 -0.36 -18.44
N ARG A 309 14.06 -0.94 -18.17
CA ARG A 309 14.20 -2.11 -17.31
C ARG A 309 13.78 -1.79 -15.88
N TYR A 310 14.16 -0.60 -15.38
CA TYR A 310 13.74 -0.15 -14.06
C TYR A 310 12.21 0.08 -14.01
N TYR A 311 11.62 0.66 -15.04
CA TYR A 311 10.18 0.84 -15.12
C TYR A 311 9.41 -0.50 -15.19
N GLU A 312 9.92 -1.50 -15.93
CA GLU A 312 9.37 -2.86 -15.93
C GLU A 312 9.40 -3.50 -14.54
N TYR A 313 10.50 -3.29 -13.78
CA TYR A 313 10.57 -3.68 -12.37
C TYR A 313 9.50 -2.97 -11.55
N LEU A 314 9.39 -1.63 -11.64
CA LEU A 314 8.40 -0.86 -10.89
C LEU A 314 6.97 -1.31 -11.19
N VAL A 315 6.62 -1.50 -12.46
CA VAL A 315 5.29 -2.00 -12.83
C VAL A 315 5.01 -3.35 -12.18
N ASN A 316 5.97 -4.27 -12.16
CA ASN A 316 5.79 -5.56 -11.51
C ASN A 316 5.74 -5.44 -9.97
N ALA A 317 6.62 -4.64 -9.37
CA ALA A 317 6.68 -4.45 -7.92
C ALA A 317 5.42 -3.77 -7.37
N CYS A 318 4.99 -2.69 -8.02
CA CYS A 318 3.83 -1.91 -7.61
C CYS A 318 2.50 -2.59 -7.93
N THR A 319 2.41 -3.33 -9.06
CA THR A 319 1.12 -3.88 -9.50
C THR A 319 0.97 -5.38 -9.31
N GLY A 320 2.04 -6.16 -9.30
CA GLY A 320 1.96 -7.63 -9.29
C GLY A 320 1.08 -8.19 -10.42
N THR A 321 0.95 -7.45 -11.53
CA THR A 321 -0.03 -7.72 -12.58
C THR A 321 0.13 -9.10 -13.21
N SER A 322 -0.99 -9.67 -13.65
CA SER A 322 -1.00 -10.94 -14.41
C SER A 322 -0.72 -10.76 -15.90
N TYR A 323 -0.65 -9.53 -16.39
CA TYR A 323 -0.31 -9.25 -17.78
C TYR A 323 1.19 -9.45 -18.04
N PRO A 324 1.56 -10.23 -19.08
CA PRO A 324 2.94 -10.68 -19.25
C PRO A 324 3.91 -9.60 -19.76
N THR A 325 3.40 -8.50 -20.29
CA THR A 325 4.19 -7.38 -20.83
C THR A 325 3.45 -6.05 -20.64
N ILE A 326 4.19 -4.95 -20.65
CA ILE A 326 3.63 -3.60 -20.62
C ILE A 326 2.69 -3.36 -21.80
N ASP A 327 2.99 -3.86 -22.99
CA ASP A 327 2.11 -3.76 -24.17
C ASP A 327 0.78 -4.50 -23.98
N ALA A 328 0.82 -5.69 -23.36
CA ALA A 328 -0.40 -6.43 -23.05
C ALA A 328 -1.24 -5.71 -22.00
N LEU A 329 -0.62 -5.18 -20.97
CA LEU A 329 -1.27 -4.36 -19.95
C LEU A 329 -1.89 -3.11 -20.57
N LYS A 330 -1.13 -2.33 -21.34
CA LYS A 330 -1.57 -1.13 -22.04
C LYS A 330 -2.76 -1.40 -22.97
N SER A 331 -2.72 -2.53 -23.69
CA SER A 331 -3.83 -2.95 -24.56
C SER A 331 -5.10 -3.26 -23.78
N ALA A 332 -4.98 -3.93 -22.62
CA ALA A 332 -6.12 -4.24 -21.75
C ALA A 332 -6.71 -2.96 -21.13
N MET A 333 -5.87 -2.04 -20.68
CA MET A 333 -6.27 -0.73 -20.18
C MET A 333 -7.04 0.06 -21.24
N GLY A 334 -6.51 0.17 -22.45
CA GLY A 334 -7.17 0.86 -23.57
C GLY A 334 -8.51 0.24 -23.96
N ALA A 335 -8.61 -1.10 -23.89
CA ALA A 335 -9.87 -1.80 -24.15
C ALA A 335 -10.93 -1.49 -23.07
N GLN A 336 -10.54 -1.39 -21.81
CA GLN A 336 -11.45 -1.01 -20.71
C GLN A 336 -11.86 0.46 -20.82
N MET A 337 -10.90 1.39 -21.07
CA MET A 337 -11.21 2.81 -21.32
C MET A 337 -12.26 2.99 -22.40
N LEU A 338 -12.16 2.24 -23.50
CA LEU A 338 -13.14 2.30 -24.59
C LEU A 338 -14.53 1.79 -24.17
N LYS A 339 -14.59 0.81 -23.26
CA LYS A 339 -15.87 0.34 -22.68
C LYS A 339 -16.50 1.43 -21.82
N ASP A 340 -15.71 2.08 -20.97
CA ASP A 340 -16.18 3.15 -20.08
C ASP A 340 -16.66 4.36 -20.88
N LEU A 341 -15.93 4.79 -21.91
CA LEU A 341 -16.37 5.86 -22.82
C LEU A 341 -17.70 5.52 -23.52
N LYS A 342 -17.86 4.29 -24.02
CA LYS A 342 -19.11 3.87 -24.68
C LYS A 342 -20.28 3.82 -23.70
N ALA A 343 -20.03 3.42 -22.45
CA ALA A 343 -21.07 3.40 -21.42
C ALA A 343 -21.52 4.82 -21.07
N MET A 344 -20.57 5.75 -20.91
CA MET A 344 -20.89 7.17 -20.67
C MET A 344 -21.65 7.80 -21.84
N ASP A 345 -21.21 7.55 -23.09
CA ASP A 345 -21.87 8.04 -24.29
C ASP A 345 -23.33 7.54 -24.39
N ALA A 346 -23.56 6.26 -24.10
CA ALA A 346 -24.89 5.68 -24.08
C ALA A 346 -25.80 6.34 -23.03
N LEU A 347 -25.32 6.53 -21.80
CA LEU A 347 -26.07 7.20 -20.72
C LEU A 347 -26.40 8.66 -21.07
N LEU A 348 -25.44 9.41 -21.58
CA LEU A 348 -25.61 10.82 -21.98
C LEU A 348 -26.48 10.98 -23.23
N THR A 349 -26.51 9.98 -24.11
CA THR A 349 -27.42 9.96 -25.27
C THR A 349 -28.86 9.70 -24.84
N GLU A 350 -29.08 8.80 -23.85
CA GLU A 350 -30.40 8.48 -23.32
C GLU A 350 -30.97 9.64 -22.47
N ASP A 351 -30.12 10.22 -21.60
CA ASP A 351 -30.48 11.38 -20.79
C ASP A 351 -29.36 12.45 -20.79
N PRO A 352 -29.42 13.44 -21.68
CA PRO A 352 -28.42 14.53 -21.75
C PRO A 352 -28.34 15.39 -20.47
N SER A 353 -29.37 15.38 -19.60
CA SER A 353 -29.36 16.15 -18.34
C SER A 353 -28.37 15.60 -17.32
N LEU A 354 -27.94 14.35 -17.47
CA LEU A 354 -26.91 13.75 -16.63
C LEU A 354 -25.58 14.53 -16.70
N ALA A 355 -25.28 15.21 -17.80
CA ALA A 355 -24.10 16.05 -17.92
C ALA A 355 -24.08 17.17 -16.88
N ASP A 356 -25.21 17.87 -16.71
CA ASP A 356 -25.34 18.93 -15.69
C ASP A 356 -25.39 18.34 -14.27
N GLN A 357 -26.08 17.22 -14.10
CA GLN A 357 -26.16 16.53 -12.81
C GLN A 357 -24.80 16.07 -12.31
N MET A 358 -23.90 15.63 -13.19
CA MET A 358 -22.54 15.19 -12.84
C MET A 358 -21.71 16.32 -12.18
N TYR A 359 -22.00 17.58 -12.46
CA TYR A 359 -21.33 18.72 -11.81
C TYR A 359 -22.00 19.12 -10.49
N ALA A 360 -23.29 18.87 -10.34
CA ALA A 360 -24.12 19.39 -9.25
C ALA A 360 -24.59 18.32 -8.24
N TYR A 361 -24.13 17.07 -8.36
CA TYR A 361 -24.58 16.00 -7.46
C TYR A 361 -24.12 16.20 -6.02
N SER A 362 -24.87 15.61 -5.11
CA SER A 362 -24.50 15.43 -3.71
C SER A 362 -25.02 14.08 -3.21
N PHE A 363 -24.28 13.46 -2.31
CA PHE A 363 -24.74 12.27 -1.61
C PHE A 363 -25.78 12.64 -0.52
N ARG A 364 -26.63 11.67 -0.17
CA ARG A 364 -27.67 11.82 0.86
C ARG A 364 -27.09 12.10 2.24
N LEU A 365 -25.98 11.45 2.58
CA LEU A 365 -25.30 11.54 3.86
C LEU A 365 -24.02 12.36 3.74
N THR A 366 -23.76 13.17 4.77
CA THR A 366 -22.56 14.02 4.87
C THR A 366 -21.83 13.85 6.20
N ASP A 367 -22.47 13.24 7.20
CA ASP A 367 -21.82 12.89 8.47
C ASP A 367 -20.99 11.61 8.30
N PRO A 368 -19.69 11.62 8.62
CA PRO A 368 -18.83 10.49 8.37
C PRO A 368 -19.23 9.18 9.10
N ASN A 369 -19.70 9.29 10.35
CA ASN A 369 -20.16 8.10 11.08
C ASN A 369 -21.44 7.53 10.47
N ALA A 370 -22.39 8.39 10.10
CA ALA A 370 -23.61 7.97 9.42
C ALA A 370 -23.31 7.31 8.07
N ILE A 371 -22.31 7.79 7.32
CA ILE A 371 -21.88 7.20 6.06
C ILE A 371 -21.31 5.80 6.28
N LEU A 372 -20.40 5.62 7.24
CA LEU A 372 -19.78 4.32 7.51
C LEU A 372 -20.79 3.28 8.00
N GLU A 373 -21.73 3.66 8.84
CA GLU A 373 -22.82 2.77 9.27
C GLU A 373 -23.77 2.41 8.11
N ASP A 374 -24.09 3.35 7.23
CA ASP A 374 -24.89 3.10 6.03
C ASP A 374 -24.17 2.15 5.06
N LEU A 375 -22.87 2.38 4.78
CA LEU A 375 -22.03 1.51 3.97
C LEU A 375 -21.97 0.09 4.56
N LYS A 376 -21.72 -0.03 5.86
CA LYS A 376 -21.69 -1.31 6.57
C LYS A 376 -23.00 -2.07 6.41
N ALA A 377 -24.13 -1.38 6.59
CA ALA A 377 -25.45 -1.99 6.47
C ALA A 377 -25.74 -2.48 5.03
N GLN A 378 -25.40 -1.67 4.01
CA GLN A 378 -25.70 -2.00 2.62
C GLN A 378 -24.76 -3.07 2.04
N CYS A 379 -23.52 -3.17 2.52
CA CYS A 379 -22.52 -4.11 2.04
C CYS A 379 -22.71 -5.55 2.55
N THR A 380 -23.55 -5.79 3.55
CA THR A 380 -23.75 -7.13 4.15
C THR A 380 -24.21 -8.22 3.16
N ARG A 381 -24.83 -7.83 2.05
CA ARG A 381 -25.27 -8.75 1.01
C ARG A 381 -24.12 -9.32 0.18
N ASP A 382 -23.15 -8.48 -0.13
CA ASP A 382 -22.15 -8.74 -1.17
C ASP A 382 -20.72 -8.91 -0.60
N PHE A 383 -20.55 -8.69 0.71
CA PHE A 383 -19.26 -8.82 1.41
C PHE A 383 -19.41 -9.69 2.67
N PRO A 384 -18.39 -10.51 3.01
CA PRO A 384 -18.44 -11.33 4.22
C PRO A 384 -18.47 -10.45 5.48
N PRO A 385 -19.17 -10.88 6.55
CA PRO A 385 -19.24 -10.11 7.78
C PRO A 385 -17.87 -10.06 8.47
N ILE A 386 -17.63 -8.96 9.17
CA ILE A 386 -16.53 -8.82 10.12
C ILE A 386 -17.13 -8.35 11.45
N ASP A 387 -16.83 -9.11 12.51
CA ASP A 387 -17.23 -8.75 13.87
C ASP A 387 -16.15 -7.87 14.52
N ASP A 388 -16.54 -6.99 15.44
CA ASP A 388 -15.65 -6.20 16.29
C ASP A 388 -14.63 -5.34 15.51
N CYS A 389 -15.07 -4.67 14.44
CA CYS A 389 -14.29 -3.67 13.73
C CYS A 389 -14.67 -2.28 14.26
N SER A 390 -14.03 -1.86 15.36
CA SER A 390 -14.14 -0.51 15.90
C SER A 390 -13.24 0.46 15.14
N TYR A 391 -13.62 1.73 15.11
CA TYR A 391 -12.84 2.80 14.47
C TYR A 391 -13.08 4.14 15.13
N THR A 392 -12.14 5.06 14.95
CA THR A 392 -12.25 6.46 15.35
C THR A 392 -12.07 7.35 14.11
N ILE A 393 -12.94 8.36 13.95
CA ILE A 393 -12.74 9.38 12.91
C ILE A 393 -11.98 10.55 13.54
N LYS A 394 -10.88 10.93 12.89
CA LYS A 394 -10.00 12.01 13.32
C LYS A 394 -9.90 13.10 12.24
N PRO A 395 -9.83 14.38 12.60
CA PRO A 395 -9.50 15.41 11.63
C PRO A 395 -7.99 15.36 11.31
N VAL A 396 -7.65 15.64 10.05
CA VAL A 396 -6.26 15.93 9.67
C VAL A 396 -5.80 17.19 10.41
N PRO A 397 -4.59 17.21 10.99
CA PRO A 397 -4.04 18.43 11.58
C PRO A 397 -4.03 19.58 10.57
N LYS A 398 -4.46 20.77 11.00
CA LYS A 398 -4.67 21.92 10.12
C LYS A 398 -3.44 22.32 9.30
N ALA A 399 -2.26 22.15 9.87
CA ALA A 399 -0.99 22.43 9.20
C ALA A 399 -0.71 21.48 8.01
N LEU A 400 -1.33 20.29 8.00
CA LEU A 400 -1.15 19.25 6.99
C LEU A 400 -2.30 19.22 5.95
N GLU A 401 -3.37 20.00 6.14
CA GLU A 401 -4.54 19.99 5.25
C GLU A 401 -4.19 20.31 3.78
N ALA A 402 -3.19 21.14 3.55
CA ALA A 402 -2.78 21.52 2.20
C ALA A 402 -2.02 20.43 1.45
N THR A 403 -1.44 19.47 2.17
CA THR A 403 -0.54 18.45 1.62
C THR A 403 -1.13 17.05 1.65
N LEU A 404 -2.11 16.79 2.53
CA LEU A 404 -2.70 15.47 2.69
C LEU A 404 -3.92 15.22 1.81
N SER A 405 -4.17 13.94 1.56
CA SER A 405 -5.34 13.45 0.83
C SER A 405 -6.66 13.86 1.51
N PRO A 406 -7.79 13.77 0.77
CA PRO A 406 -9.13 14.09 1.30
C PRO A 406 -9.52 13.28 2.53
N ALA A 407 -9.15 12.01 2.59
CA ALA A 407 -9.20 11.16 3.76
C ALA A 407 -8.15 10.06 3.61
N PHE A 408 -7.83 9.35 4.70
CA PHE A 408 -7.00 8.16 4.68
C PHE A 408 -7.23 7.28 5.91
N TYR A 409 -7.11 5.98 5.73
CA TYR A 409 -7.05 5.01 6.81
C TYR A 409 -5.59 4.81 7.23
N LEU A 410 -5.31 4.96 8.51
CA LEU A 410 -3.99 4.63 9.07
C LEU A 410 -4.02 3.19 9.61
N THR A 411 -3.16 2.35 9.06
CA THR A 411 -3.00 0.96 9.50
C THR A 411 -2.53 0.92 10.95
N VAL A 412 -3.16 0.07 11.74
CA VAL A 412 -2.87 -0.08 13.17
C VAL A 412 -1.89 -1.23 13.42
N PRO A 413 -1.15 -1.21 14.56
CA PRO A 413 -0.34 -2.33 14.98
C PRO A 413 -1.13 -3.64 15.05
N LEU A 414 -0.48 -4.75 14.71
CA LEU A 414 -1.11 -6.08 14.62
C LEU A 414 -1.71 -6.56 15.95
N ASP A 415 -1.16 -6.09 17.05
CA ASP A 415 -1.58 -6.37 18.42
C ASP A 415 -2.55 -5.33 19.01
N ARG A 416 -3.00 -4.35 18.19
CA ARG A 416 -3.97 -3.29 18.54
C ARG A 416 -5.06 -3.13 17.48
N PRO A 417 -5.76 -4.19 17.09
CA PRO A 417 -6.74 -4.12 16.00
C PRO A 417 -7.95 -3.21 16.30
N GLU A 418 -8.14 -2.78 17.55
CA GLU A 418 -9.20 -1.87 17.97
C GLU A 418 -8.90 -0.39 17.73
N ASP A 419 -7.64 -0.01 17.50
CA ASP A 419 -7.21 1.40 17.43
C ASP A 419 -7.40 2.03 16.02
N ASN A 420 -8.21 1.41 15.14
CA ASN A 420 -8.43 1.90 13.78
C ASN A 420 -8.79 3.37 13.73
N SER A 421 -8.10 4.12 12.88
CA SER A 421 -8.35 5.55 12.69
C SER A 421 -8.51 5.89 11.21
N ILE A 422 -9.59 6.62 10.90
CA ILE A 422 -9.82 7.21 9.59
C ILE A 422 -9.67 8.71 9.73
N TYR A 423 -8.75 9.31 8.98
CA TYR A 423 -8.52 10.75 8.98
C TYR A 423 -9.30 11.42 7.86
N ILE A 424 -9.91 12.56 8.16
CA ILE A 424 -10.65 13.37 7.19
C ILE A 424 -10.04 14.76 7.12
N ASN A 425 -9.70 15.18 5.91
CA ASN A 425 -9.11 16.47 5.62
C ASN A 425 -10.20 17.54 5.44
N GLY A 426 -10.44 18.33 6.50
CA GLY A 426 -11.44 19.41 6.50
C GLY A 426 -11.12 20.56 5.52
N GLY A 427 -9.87 20.72 5.11
CA GLY A 427 -9.43 21.72 4.11
C GLY A 427 -9.69 21.30 2.67
N SER A 428 -10.05 20.03 2.43
CA SER A 428 -10.29 19.51 1.07
C SER A 428 -11.73 19.70 0.62
N THR A 429 -11.95 20.46 -0.45
CA THR A 429 -13.27 20.58 -1.09
C THR A 429 -13.74 19.26 -1.75
N SER A 430 -12.79 18.41 -2.18
CA SER A 430 -13.08 17.06 -2.66
C SER A 430 -13.57 16.15 -1.56
N ALA A 431 -12.98 16.23 -0.35
CA ALA A 431 -13.43 15.47 0.79
C ALA A 431 -14.92 15.71 1.07
N SER A 432 -15.36 16.96 1.06
CA SER A 432 -16.77 17.27 1.34
C SER A 432 -17.72 16.81 0.22
N LYS A 433 -17.32 16.85 -1.04
CA LYS A 433 -18.18 16.46 -2.18
C LYS A 433 -18.30 14.94 -2.33
N ASN A 434 -17.19 14.22 -2.19
CA ASN A 434 -17.08 12.79 -2.49
C ASN A 434 -16.99 11.93 -1.23
N LEU A 435 -17.29 12.48 -0.06
CA LEU A 435 -17.04 11.82 1.23
C LEU A 435 -17.62 10.40 1.31
N TYR A 436 -18.78 10.16 0.70
CA TYR A 436 -19.41 8.84 0.71
C TYR A 436 -18.56 7.78 0.00
N SER A 437 -18.14 8.06 -1.23
CA SER A 437 -17.29 7.14 -1.98
C SER A 437 -15.86 7.06 -1.42
N THR A 438 -15.34 8.17 -0.90
CA THR A 438 -14.05 8.20 -0.21
C THR A 438 -14.07 7.33 1.06
N LEU A 439 -15.14 7.38 1.86
CA LEU A 439 -15.27 6.51 3.04
C LEU A 439 -15.57 5.05 2.69
N ALA A 440 -16.11 4.77 1.51
CA ALA A 440 -16.16 3.41 0.99
C ALA A 440 -14.76 2.89 0.66
N HIS A 441 -13.86 3.73 0.13
CA HIS A 441 -12.47 3.44 -0.15
C HIS A 441 -11.65 3.24 1.15
N GLU A 442 -11.70 4.20 2.07
CA GLU A 442 -10.86 4.20 3.27
C GLU A 442 -11.38 3.27 4.38
N GLY A 443 -12.71 3.22 4.52
CA GLY A 443 -13.36 2.58 5.66
C GLY A 443 -14.00 1.24 5.31
N TYR A 444 -15.30 1.28 4.98
CA TYR A 444 -16.11 0.09 4.78
C TYR A 444 -16.82 0.12 3.42
N PRO A 445 -16.56 -0.89 2.53
CA PRO A 445 -15.77 -2.10 2.70
C PRO A 445 -14.32 -2.00 2.15
N GLY A 446 -13.69 -0.82 2.22
CA GLY A 446 -12.36 -0.53 1.67
C GLY A 446 -11.19 -0.97 2.54
N HIS A 447 -10.16 -0.11 2.66
CA HIS A 447 -8.89 -0.42 3.31
C HIS A 447 -9.02 -0.93 4.74
N MET A 448 -9.77 -0.23 5.60
CA MET A 448 -9.95 -0.65 6.99
C MET A 448 -10.58 -2.04 7.09
N TYR A 449 -11.68 -2.25 6.38
CA TYR A 449 -12.37 -3.54 6.37
C TYR A 449 -11.49 -4.65 5.81
N GLN A 450 -10.81 -4.44 4.68
CA GLN A 450 -9.92 -5.40 4.04
C GLN A 450 -8.78 -5.82 4.98
N THR A 451 -8.11 -4.85 5.59
CA THR A 451 -6.99 -5.08 6.52
C THR A 451 -7.45 -5.85 7.75
N GLN A 452 -8.55 -5.41 8.38
CA GLN A 452 -9.08 -6.08 9.58
C GLN A 452 -9.58 -7.49 9.28
N TYR A 453 -10.25 -7.69 8.14
CA TYR A 453 -10.67 -9.02 7.70
C TYR A 453 -9.47 -9.94 7.52
N PHE A 454 -8.44 -9.49 6.80
CA PHE A 454 -7.24 -10.28 6.55
C PHE A 454 -6.47 -10.58 7.84
N ASN A 455 -6.23 -9.60 8.69
CA ASN A 455 -5.50 -9.78 9.94
C ASN A 455 -6.19 -10.76 10.89
N LYS A 456 -7.53 -10.76 10.92
CA LYS A 456 -8.34 -11.66 11.75
C LYS A 456 -8.31 -13.12 11.25
N HIS A 457 -8.24 -13.32 9.95
CA HIS A 457 -8.36 -14.64 9.34
C HIS A 457 -7.02 -15.27 8.93
N ASN A 458 -5.94 -14.50 8.85
CA ASN A 458 -4.62 -15.00 8.48
C ASN A 458 -3.75 -15.24 9.72
N THR A 459 -3.22 -16.46 9.83
CA THR A 459 -2.37 -16.88 10.97
C THR A 459 -0.88 -16.69 10.72
N CYS A 460 -0.46 -16.40 9.50
CA CYS A 460 0.94 -16.15 9.16
C CYS A 460 1.24 -14.65 9.33
N GLU A 461 2.00 -14.29 10.36
CA GLU A 461 2.31 -12.89 10.67
C GLU A 461 3.12 -12.21 9.56
N LEU A 462 4.07 -12.90 8.93
CA LEU A 462 4.81 -12.38 7.78
C LEU A 462 3.87 -11.92 6.66
N ARG A 463 2.79 -12.65 6.39
CA ARG A 463 1.80 -12.27 5.37
C ARG A 463 1.09 -10.94 5.66
N LYS A 464 1.01 -10.53 6.92
CA LYS A 464 0.43 -9.25 7.34
C LYS A 464 1.37 -8.06 7.12
N LEU A 465 2.68 -8.35 6.95
CA LEU A 465 3.69 -7.34 6.61
C LEU A 465 3.88 -7.18 5.10
N LEU A 466 3.72 -8.27 4.33
CA LEU A 466 3.91 -8.23 2.88
C LEU A 466 2.86 -7.33 2.25
N SER A 467 3.31 -6.21 1.70
CA SER A 467 2.46 -5.26 0.99
C SER A 467 2.43 -5.57 -0.51
N PHE A 468 1.23 -5.55 -1.07
CA PHE A 468 0.97 -5.61 -2.50
C PHE A 468 0.01 -4.48 -2.83
N THR A 469 0.58 -3.30 -3.10
CA THR A 469 -0.15 -2.04 -3.18
C THR A 469 -1.32 -2.12 -4.14
N SER A 470 -1.11 -2.66 -5.33
CA SER A 470 -2.19 -2.76 -6.32
C SER A 470 -3.31 -3.74 -5.94
N TYR A 471 -3.03 -4.72 -5.06
CA TYR A 471 -4.11 -5.51 -4.46
C TYR A 471 -4.95 -4.65 -3.50
N SER A 472 -4.32 -3.86 -2.65
CA SER A 472 -5.00 -3.04 -1.66
C SER A 472 -5.71 -1.84 -2.30
N GLU A 473 -5.02 -1.09 -3.16
CA GLU A 473 -5.58 0.07 -3.86
C GLU A 473 -6.61 -0.33 -4.91
N GLY A 474 -6.36 -1.42 -5.62
CA GLY A 474 -7.31 -1.96 -6.58
C GLY A 474 -8.61 -2.45 -5.93
N TRP A 475 -8.52 -3.07 -4.73
CA TRP A 475 -9.69 -3.40 -3.92
C TRP A 475 -10.43 -2.14 -3.48
N ALA A 476 -9.73 -1.17 -2.89
CA ALA A 476 -10.34 0.06 -2.41
C ALA A 476 -10.99 0.87 -3.55
N THR A 477 -10.34 0.95 -4.72
CA THR A 477 -10.91 1.55 -5.94
C THR A 477 -12.14 0.77 -6.43
N TYR A 478 -12.11 -0.56 -6.40
CA TYR A 478 -13.24 -1.41 -6.78
C TYR A 478 -14.46 -1.15 -5.88
N VAL A 479 -14.29 -1.05 -4.57
CA VAL A 479 -15.40 -0.81 -3.65
C VAL A 479 -15.82 0.65 -3.60
N GLU A 480 -14.92 1.61 -3.84
CA GLU A 480 -15.27 3.01 -4.09
C GLU A 480 -16.27 3.12 -5.23
N TYR A 481 -15.95 2.49 -6.38
CA TYR A 481 -16.81 2.54 -7.55
C TYR A 481 -18.08 1.70 -7.37
N TYR A 482 -18.04 0.61 -6.61
CA TYR A 482 -19.22 -0.14 -6.18
C TYR A 482 -20.19 0.75 -5.39
N SER A 483 -19.69 1.67 -4.57
CA SER A 483 -20.48 2.55 -3.72
C SER A 483 -21.40 3.49 -4.49
N TYR A 484 -21.07 3.86 -5.74
CA TYR A 484 -21.95 4.66 -6.59
C TYR A 484 -23.25 3.93 -6.96
N GLY A 485 -23.28 2.61 -6.89
CA GLY A 485 -24.46 1.79 -7.14
C GLY A 485 -25.34 1.52 -5.91
N LEU A 486 -24.93 1.96 -4.72
CA LEU A 486 -25.71 1.81 -3.48
C LEU A 486 -26.84 2.85 -3.38
N ASP A 487 -27.74 2.67 -2.41
CA ASP A 487 -28.76 3.70 -2.10
C ASP A 487 -28.11 4.85 -1.33
N ASN A 488 -27.44 5.71 -2.05
CA ASN A 488 -26.64 6.84 -1.54
C ASN A 488 -27.26 8.21 -1.85
N GLY A 489 -28.47 8.23 -2.44
CA GLY A 489 -29.19 9.45 -2.86
C GLY A 489 -28.96 9.85 -4.31
N LEU A 490 -28.04 9.19 -5.03
CA LEU A 490 -27.88 9.36 -6.47
C LEU A 490 -28.93 8.51 -7.22
N GLY A 491 -29.37 8.99 -8.39
CA GLY A 491 -30.11 8.16 -9.33
C GLY A 491 -29.17 7.08 -9.93
N LYS A 492 -29.75 5.95 -10.33
CA LYS A 492 -29.00 4.81 -10.87
C LYS A 492 -28.11 5.21 -12.03
N GLU A 493 -28.65 5.94 -12.99
CA GLU A 493 -27.96 6.36 -14.23
C GLU A 493 -26.84 7.35 -13.90
N LEU A 494 -27.07 8.29 -12.99
CA LEU A 494 -26.02 9.21 -12.51
C LEU A 494 -24.90 8.45 -11.76
N GLY A 495 -25.25 7.51 -10.90
CA GLY A 495 -24.25 6.67 -10.22
C GLY A 495 -23.38 5.89 -11.20
N GLN A 496 -23.98 5.28 -12.23
CA GLN A 496 -23.23 4.60 -13.31
C GLN A 496 -22.35 5.56 -14.10
N LEU A 497 -22.84 6.75 -14.44
CA LEU A 497 -22.06 7.77 -15.14
C LEU A 497 -20.84 8.19 -14.33
N LEU A 498 -20.98 8.45 -13.04
CA LEU A 498 -19.88 8.80 -12.13
C LEU A 498 -18.87 7.66 -11.99
N GLN A 499 -19.33 6.42 -11.86
CA GLN A 499 -18.47 5.24 -11.83
C GLN A 499 -17.58 5.14 -13.07
N HIS A 500 -18.19 5.20 -14.27
CA HIS A 500 -17.45 5.11 -15.53
C HIS A 500 -16.51 6.31 -15.72
N ASN A 501 -16.94 7.52 -15.34
CA ASN A 501 -16.09 8.70 -15.41
C ASN A 501 -14.86 8.61 -14.50
N SER A 502 -15.04 8.15 -13.27
CA SER A 502 -13.93 7.95 -12.32
C SER A 502 -12.95 6.89 -12.81
N ALA A 503 -13.47 5.73 -13.28
CA ALA A 503 -12.64 4.67 -13.85
C ALA A 503 -11.87 5.13 -15.10
N PHE A 504 -12.54 5.86 -16.01
CA PHE A 504 -11.91 6.40 -17.20
C PHE A 504 -10.82 7.45 -16.86
N THR A 505 -11.07 8.32 -15.90
CA THR A 505 -10.11 9.35 -15.47
C THR A 505 -8.86 8.71 -14.86
N LEU A 506 -9.03 7.73 -13.98
CA LEU A 506 -7.92 7.00 -13.40
C LEU A 506 -7.11 6.24 -14.46
N ALA A 507 -7.80 5.61 -15.42
CA ALA A 507 -7.17 4.93 -16.55
C ALA A 507 -6.32 5.87 -17.41
N LEU A 508 -6.76 7.11 -17.59
CA LEU A 508 -5.99 8.13 -18.31
C LEU A 508 -4.66 8.40 -17.62
N TYR A 509 -4.65 8.63 -16.31
CA TYR A 509 -3.40 8.83 -15.56
C TYR A 509 -2.49 7.60 -15.65
N ALA A 510 -3.02 6.41 -15.49
CA ALA A 510 -2.27 5.16 -15.63
C ALA A 510 -1.70 4.98 -17.06
N MET A 511 -2.45 5.38 -18.10
CA MET A 511 -1.95 5.38 -19.48
C MET A 511 -0.88 6.42 -19.73
N LEU A 512 -0.97 7.60 -19.10
CA LEU A 512 0.08 8.62 -19.16
C LEU A 512 1.36 8.13 -18.51
N ASP A 513 1.26 7.43 -17.40
CA ASP A 513 2.40 6.84 -16.68
C ASP A 513 3.21 5.93 -17.61
N ILE A 514 2.58 4.94 -18.24
CA ILE A 514 3.26 4.06 -19.21
C ILE A 514 3.82 4.87 -20.39
N ASN A 515 3.04 5.80 -20.92
CA ASN A 515 3.46 6.55 -22.10
C ASN A 515 4.63 7.52 -21.82
N ILE A 516 4.70 8.10 -20.65
CA ILE A 516 5.81 8.96 -20.22
C ILE A 516 7.05 8.12 -19.92
N HIS A 517 6.92 7.09 -19.08
CA HIS A 517 8.06 6.36 -18.53
C HIS A 517 8.60 5.26 -19.45
N TYR A 518 7.74 4.67 -20.28
CA TYR A 518 8.13 3.55 -21.16
C TYR A 518 8.23 3.96 -22.63
N GLU A 519 7.24 4.74 -23.13
CA GLU A 519 7.20 5.17 -24.54
C GLU A 519 7.94 6.49 -24.81
N GLY A 520 8.26 7.24 -23.77
CA GLY A 520 9.01 8.50 -23.87
C GLY A 520 8.18 9.68 -24.38
N TRP A 521 6.90 9.77 -23.98
CA TRP A 521 6.11 10.94 -24.31
C TRP A 521 6.62 12.17 -23.55
N ASP A 522 6.75 13.26 -24.28
CA ASP A 522 7.02 14.58 -23.72
C ASP A 522 5.71 15.34 -23.43
N LEU A 523 5.86 16.52 -22.81
CA LEU A 523 4.73 17.38 -22.46
C LEU A 523 3.82 17.70 -23.67
N ALA A 524 4.39 17.96 -24.85
CA ALA A 524 3.61 18.30 -26.04
C ALA A 524 2.72 17.13 -26.49
N LYS A 525 3.24 15.92 -26.43
CA LYS A 525 2.51 14.72 -26.80
C LYS A 525 1.44 14.37 -25.77
N VAL A 526 1.69 14.59 -24.48
CA VAL A 526 0.69 14.46 -23.41
C VAL A 526 -0.45 15.48 -23.63
N GLU A 527 -0.12 16.72 -23.95
CA GLU A 527 -1.13 17.75 -24.24
C GLU A 527 -1.99 17.37 -25.45
N GLU A 528 -1.38 16.90 -26.55
CA GLU A 528 -2.09 16.41 -27.73
C GLU A 528 -3.04 15.24 -27.38
N TYR A 529 -2.59 14.32 -26.55
CA TYR A 529 -3.40 13.17 -26.13
C TYR A 529 -4.58 13.59 -25.26
N LEU A 530 -4.36 14.45 -24.26
CA LEU A 530 -5.43 14.90 -23.37
C LEU A 530 -6.47 15.77 -24.09
N LYS A 531 -6.09 16.52 -25.13
CA LYS A 531 -7.02 17.30 -25.97
C LYS A 531 -8.03 16.43 -26.72
N GLN A 532 -7.81 15.13 -26.84
CA GLN A 532 -8.78 14.21 -27.45
C GLN A 532 -10.01 13.99 -26.55
N TYR A 533 -9.86 14.19 -25.25
CA TYR A 533 -10.89 13.90 -24.25
C TYR A 533 -11.39 15.16 -23.52
N PHE A 534 -10.58 16.19 -23.44
CA PHE A 534 -10.88 17.41 -22.66
C PHE A 534 -10.67 18.68 -23.46
N GLN A 535 -11.50 19.68 -23.15
CA GLN A 535 -11.23 21.05 -23.58
C GLN A 535 -10.17 21.66 -22.64
N ILE A 536 -8.94 21.74 -23.11
CA ILE A 536 -7.84 22.32 -22.35
C ILE A 536 -7.67 23.78 -22.72
N ASN A 537 -8.03 24.65 -21.79
CA ASN A 537 -7.92 26.11 -21.92
C ASN A 537 -6.66 26.69 -21.26
N ASP A 538 -5.96 25.90 -20.45
CA ASP A 538 -4.76 26.28 -19.70
C ASP A 538 -3.73 25.16 -19.76
N SER A 539 -2.66 25.39 -20.52
CA SER A 539 -1.57 24.42 -20.67
C SER A 539 -0.76 24.20 -19.37
N SER A 540 -0.87 25.09 -18.37
CA SER A 540 -0.20 24.90 -17.08
C SER A 540 -0.76 23.69 -16.31
N ILE A 541 -2.03 23.38 -16.50
CA ILE A 541 -2.67 22.18 -15.91
C ILE A 541 -2.00 20.92 -16.46
N VAL A 542 -1.77 20.87 -17.77
CA VAL A 542 -1.12 19.72 -18.42
C VAL A 542 0.33 19.59 -17.95
N ALA A 543 1.04 20.72 -17.80
CA ALA A 543 2.41 20.72 -17.29
C ALA A 543 2.47 20.15 -15.86
N THR A 544 1.52 20.52 -15.01
CA THR A 544 1.42 19.96 -13.65
C THR A 544 1.15 18.46 -13.67
N ILE A 545 0.20 17.99 -14.50
CA ILE A 545 -0.08 16.56 -14.67
C ILE A 545 1.16 15.80 -15.14
N TYR A 546 1.84 16.34 -16.17
CA TYR A 546 3.07 15.73 -16.69
C TYR A 546 4.15 15.59 -15.62
N GLN A 547 4.39 16.65 -14.85
CA GLN A 547 5.38 16.64 -13.78
C GLN A 547 5.01 15.69 -12.65
N ASP A 548 3.73 15.68 -12.23
CA ASP A 548 3.26 14.77 -11.18
C ASP A 548 3.45 13.29 -11.56
N VAL A 549 3.14 12.93 -12.81
CA VAL A 549 3.36 11.59 -13.33
C VAL A 549 4.85 11.29 -13.46
N ALA A 550 5.64 12.22 -14.03
CA ALA A 550 7.07 12.02 -14.26
C ALA A 550 7.89 11.85 -12.95
N GLU A 551 7.44 12.44 -11.85
CA GLU A 551 8.08 12.32 -10.53
C GLU A 551 7.66 11.09 -9.74
N ASN A 552 6.55 10.45 -10.09
CA ASN A 552 5.98 9.33 -9.34
C ASN A 552 5.66 8.14 -10.28
N PRO A 553 6.69 7.49 -10.85
CA PRO A 553 6.50 6.39 -11.80
C PRO A 553 5.77 5.22 -11.16
N ALA A 554 4.85 4.62 -11.93
CA ALA A 554 3.96 3.51 -11.57
C ALA A 554 2.89 3.83 -10.50
N ASN A 555 2.85 5.03 -9.90
CA ASN A 555 1.90 5.36 -8.84
C ASN A 555 0.43 5.17 -9.26
N TYR A 556 0.03 5.72 -10.41
CA TYR A 556 -1.36 5.56 -10.87
C TYR A 556 -1.69 4.15 -11.36
N LEU A 557 -0.67 3.35 -11.68
CA LEU A 557 -0.86 1.94 -12.02
C LEU A 557 -1.27 1.11 -10.82
N GLU A 558 -0.82 1.44 -9.63
CA GLU A 558 -1.20 0.73 -8.39
C GLU A 558 -2.72 0.66 -8.23
N TYR A 559 -3.39 1.78 -8.43
CA TYR A 559 -4.86 1.89 -8.34
C TYR A 559 -5.55 1.22 -9.51
N TYR A 560 -5.20 1.66 -10.73
CA TYR A 560 -5.97 1.27 -11.90
C TYR A 560 -5.74 -0.19 -12.30
N VAL A 561 -4.50 -0.69 -12.25
CA VAL A 561 -4.21 -2.08 -12.63
C VAL A 561 -4.86 -3.06 -11.67
N GLY A 562 -4.81 -2.79 -10.37
CA GLY A 562 -5.50 -3.61 -9.37
C GLY A 562 -7.02 -3.64 -9.59
N TYR A 563 -7.63 -2.48 -9.82
CA TYR A 563 -9.04 -2.38 -10.20
C TYR A 563 -9.34 -3.19 -11.47
N LEU A 564 -8.55 -3.01 -12.52
CA LEU A 564 -8.70 -3.72 -13.80
C LEU A 564 -8.62 -5.24 -13.64
N GLU A 565 -7.66 -5.74 -12.86
CA GLU A 565 -7.51 -7.18 -12.57
C GLU A 565 -8.74 -7.73 -11.84
N ILE A 566 -9.23 -7.02 -10.82
CA ILE A 566 -10.41 -7.43 -10.04
C ILE A 566 -11.67 -7.43 -10.91
N VAL A 567 -11.90 -6.36 -11.67
CA VAL A 567 -13.09 -6.25 -12.54
C VAL A 567 -13.08 -7.29 -13.65
N ASN A 568 -11.91 -7.57 -14.25
CA ASN A 568 -11.79 -8.60 -15.26
C ASN A 568 -12.03 -10.00 -14.70
N MET A 569 -11.52 -10.31 -13.49
CA MET A 569 -11.85 -11.57 -12.80
C MET A 569 -13.33 -11.67 -12.48
N ARG A 570 -13.96 -10.58 -12.01
CA ARG A 570 -15.40 -10.55 -11.74
C ARG A 570 -16.22 -10.80 -13.00
N GLN A 571 -15.91 -10.13 -14.11
CA GLN A 571 -16.59 -10.34 -15.41
C GLN A 571 -16.43 -11.77 -15.91
N GLU A 572 -15.24 -12.35 -15.77
CA GLU A 572 -14.97 -13.74 -16.11
C GLU A 572 -15.79 -14.71 -15.25
N ALA A 573 -15.86 -14.47 -13.93
CA ALA A 573 -16.65 -15.26 -13.00
C ALA A 573 -18.15 -15.20 -13.34
N VAL A 574 -18.71 -14.02 -13.57
CA VAL A 574 -20.11 -13.84 -13.98
C VAL A 574 -20.40 -14.63 -15.26
N LYS A 575 -19.51 -14.55 -16.24
CA LYS A 575 -19.66 -15.25 -17.53
C LYS A 575 -19.59 -16.76 -17.39
N GLN A 576 -18.66 -17.29 -16.60
CA GLN A 576 -18.43 -18.73 -16.49
C GLN A 576 -19.41 -19.42 -15.53
N LEU A 577 -19.74 -18.80 -14.40
CA LEU A 577 -20.61 -19.38 -13.38
C LEU A 577 -22.10 -19.12 -13.64
N GLY A 578 -22.45 -18.07 -14.40
CA GLY A 578 -23.83 -17.74 -14.73
C GLY A 578 -24.69 -17.59 -13.47
N ALA A 579 -25.74 -18.42 -13.34
CA ALA A 579 -26.64 -18.39 -12.18
C ALA A 579 -26.01 -18.83 -10.85
N GLN A 580 -24.83 -19.44 -10.88
CA GLN A 580 -24.10 -19.84 -9.67
C GLN A 580 -23.19 -18.70 -9.13
N TYR A 581 -23.01 -17.61 -9.89
CA TYR A 581 -22.21 -16.48 -9.47
C TYR A 581 -22.86 -15.74 -8.30
N SER A 582 -22.03 -15.32 -7.36
CA SER A 582 -22.40 -14.45 -6.24
C SER A 582 -21.27 -13.46 -5.98
N ASP A 583 -21.61 -12.18 -5.83
CA ASP A 583 -20.64 -11.15 -5.41
C ASP A 583 -20.06 -11.47 -4.02
N LEU A 584 -20.86 -11.97 -3.10
CA LEU A 584 -20.38 -12.42 -1.79
C LEU A 584 -19.31 -13.51 -1.91
N ALA A 585 -19.52 -14.53 -2.76
CA ALA A 585 -18.55 -15.60 -2.94
C ALA A 585 -17.26 -15.11 -3.62
N PHE A 586 -17.37 -14.21 -4.59
CA PHE A 586 -16.24 -13.62 -5.28
C PHE A 586 -15.41 -12.69 -4.35
N ASN A 587 -16.07 -11.80 -3.62
CA ASN A 587 -15.40 -10.90 -2.68
C ASN A 587 -14.76 -11.69 -1.51
N THR A 588 -15.44 -12.72 -1.00
CA THR A 588 -14.88 -13.64 -0.01
C THR A 588 -13.64 -14.35 -0.54
N PHE A 589 -13.65 -14.80 -1.81
CA PHE A 589 -12.47 -15.41 -2.44
C PHE A 589 -11.27 -14.46 -2.43
N LEU A 590 -11.43 -13.22 -2.87
CA LEU A 590 -10.35 -12.23 -2.90
C LEU A 590 -9.81 -11.94 -1.49
N LEU A 591 -10.69 -11.67 -0.53
CA LEU A 591 -10.33 -11.37 0.85
C LEU A 591 -9.62 -12.54 1.54
N ASN A 592 -10.03 -13.78 1.24
CA ASN A 592 -9.41 -14.98 1.79
C ASN A 592 -8.01 -15.25 1.21
N ILE A 593 -7.76 -14.91 -0.05
CA ILE A 593 -6.40 -14.93 -0.59
C ILE A 593 -5.56 -13.86 0.11
N GLY A 594 -6.13 -12.68 0.31
CA GLY A 594 -5.45 -11.53 0.91
C GLY A 594 -4.38 -10.91 0.00
N PRO A 595 -3.57 -9.98 0.52
CA PRO A 595 -2.53 -9.30 -0.25
C PRO A 595 -1.60 -10.30 -0.95
N ALA A 596 -1.54 -10.21 -2.28
CA ALA A 596 -0.75 -11.10 -3.13
C ALA A 596 -0.60 -10.52 -4.55
N PRO A 597 0.45 -10.91 -5.31
CA PRO A 597 0.53 -10.60 -6.74
C PRO A 597 -0.63 -11.21 -7.51
N PHE A 598 -1.17 -10.48 -8.49
CA PHE A 598 -2.28 -10.99 -9.32
C PHE A 598 -1.92 -12.22 -10.14
N THR A 599 -0.64 -12.44 -10.46
CA THR A 599 -0.15 -13.70 -11.03
C THR A 599 -0.50 -14.90 -10.15
N VAL A 600 -0.32 -14.79 -8.83
CA VAL A 600 -0.67 -15.83 -7.86
C VAL A 600 -2.19 -15.93 -7.70
N ILE A 601 -2.88 -14.78 -7.50
CA ILE A 601 -4.35 -14.73 -7.35
C ILE A 601 -5.05 -15.41 -8.51
N ARG A 602 -4.62 -15.14 -9.77
CA ARG A 602 -5.18 -15.74 -10.98
C ARG A 602 -5.06 -17.27 -11.01
N GLY A 603 -3.98 -17.81 -10.44
CA GLY A 603 -3.81 -19.26 -10.31
C GLY A 603 -4.89 -19.90 -9.42
N TYR A 604 -5.15 -19.29 -8.27
CA TYR A 604 -6.20 -19.73 -7.34
C TYR A 604 -7.61 -19.43 -7.87
N PHE A 605 -7.78 -18.31 -8.58
CA PHE A 605 -9.05 -17.96 -9.23
C PHE A 605 -9.50 -19.01 -10.26
N LYS A 606 -8.59 -19.53 -11.08
CA LYS A 606 -8.90 -20.62 -12.02
C LYS A 606 -9.39 -21.86 -11.29
N ALA A 607 -8.78 -22.22 -10.16
CA ALA A 607 -9.21 -23.34 -9.34
C ALA A 607 -10.59 -23.09 -8.70
N TRP A 608 -10.83 -21.86 -8.24
CA TRP A 608 -12.12 -21.44 -7.68
C TRP A 608 -13.24 -21.51 -8.72
N LEU A 609 -13.00 -21.04 -9.96
CA LEU A 609 -13.95 -21.17 -11.08
C LEU A 609 -14.26 -22.64 -11.40
N ALA A 610 -13.23 -23.48 -11.49
CA ALA A 610 -13.39 -24.91 -11.74
C ALA A 610 -14.18 -25.63 -10.64
N GLY A 611 -14.10 -25.12 -9.40
CA GLY A 611 -14.88 -25.57 -8.23
C GLY A 611 -16.31 -24.99 -8.17
N GLY A 612 -16.79 -24.31 -9.24
CA GLY A 612 -18.15 -23.74 -9.28
C GLY A 612 -18.34 -22.52 -8.40
N GLY A 613 -17.26 -21.75 -8.13
CA GLY A 613 -17.33 -20.56 -7.30
C GLY A 613 -17.31 -20.86 -5.78
N GLN A 614 -17.01 -22.08 -5.40
CA GLN A 614 -16.80 -22.45 -4.00
C GLN A 614 -15.32 -22.33 -3.67
N ALA A 615 -15.01 -21.66 -2.56
CA ALA A 615 -13.63 -21.51 -2.13
C ALA A 615 -13.01 -22.89 -1.84
N PRO A 616 -11.84 -23.24 -2.40
CA PRO A 616 -11.08 -24.37 -1.88
C PRO A 616 -10.81 -24.12 -0.40
N ALA A 617 -10.88 -25.17 0.41
CA ALA A 617 -10.58 -25.06 1.84
C ALA A 617 -9.10 -24.68 2.01
N ILE A 618 -8.84 -23.39 2.19
CA ILE A 618 -7.54 -22.92 2.67
C ILE A 618 -7.62 -23.02 4.19
N ALA A 619 -6.75 -23.83 4.80
CA ALA A 619 -6.81 -24.09 6.24
C ALA A 619 -6.72 -22.74 7.01
N GLY A 620 -7.64 -22.55 7.97
CA GLY A 620 -7.75 -21.31 8.75
C GLY A 620 -8.69 -20.25 8.18
N ILE A 621 -9.22 -20.44 6.96
CA ILE A 621 -10.14 -19.51 6.32
C ILE A 621 -11.55 -20.11 6.32
N PRO A 622 -12.58 -19.42 6.87
CA PRO A 622 -13.93 -19.96 6.91
C PRO A 622 -14.49 -20.17 5.50
N PRO A 623 -15.22 -21.27 5.22
CA PRO A 623 -15.95 -21.42 3.98
C PRO A 623 -16.97 -20.28 3.83
N ALA A 624 -17.22 -19.84 2.60
CA ALA A 624 -18.26 -18.86 2.31
C ALA A 624 -19.58 -19.28 2.99
N VAL A 625 -20.16 -18.40 3.79
CA VAL A 625 -21.40 -18.69 4.53
C VAL A 625 -22.51 -18.94 3.49
N PRO A 626 -23.24 -20.07 3.51
CA PRO A 626 -24.34 -20.31 2.60
C PRO A 626 -25.38 -19.18 2.76
N THR A 627 -25.81 -18.60 1.67
CA THR A 627 -26.87 -17.60 1.68
C THR A 627 -28.15 -18.20 2.28
N TRP A 628 -28.87 -17.43 3.10
CA TRP A 628 -30.12 -17.80 3.77
C TRP A 628 -31.22 -18.38 2.86
N SER A 629 -31.11 -18.23 1.54
CA SER A 629 -32.02 -18.84 0.56
C SER A 629 -31.89 -20.37 0.42
N ALA A 630 -30.79 -20.98 0.87
CA ALA A 630 -30.66 -22.44 0.83
C ALA A 630 -31.31 -23.14 2.04
N LEU A 631 -31.62 -22.43 3.12
CA LEU A 631 -32.26 -22.97 4.34
C LEU A 631 -33.79 -23.00 4.26
N HIS A 632 -34.44 -22.38 3.26
CA HIS A 632 -35.90 -22.37 3.10
C HIS A 632 -36.44 -23.44 2.15
N LEU A 633 -35.57 -24.26 1.54
CA LEU A 633 -35.98 -25.37 0.66
C LEU A 633 -35.82 -26.76 1.30
N ALA A 634 -35.44 -26.86 2.57
CA ALA A 634 -35.27 -28.12 3.31
C ALA A 634 -36.10 -28.18 4.64
N ALA A 635 -37.20 -27.40 4.73
CA ALA A 635 -38.18 -27.52 5.83
C ALA A 635 -39.57 -27.85 5.28
#